data_c33d52d75abe3c9f05bf124b2a9dcce4
#
_entry.id   c33d52d75abe3c9f05bf124b2a9dcce4
#
_cell.length_a   1.000
_cell.length_b   1.000
_cell.length_c   1.000
_cell.angle_alpha   90.00
_cell.angle_beta   90.00
_cell.angle_gamma   90.00
#
_symmetry.space_group_name_H-M   'P 1'
#
loop_
_entity.id
_entity.type
_entity.pdbx_description
1 polymer ?
#
loop_
_entity_poly.entity_id
_entity_poly.type
_entity_poly.pdbx_seq_one_letter_code
_entity_poly.pdbx_strand_id
1 'polypeptide(L)'
;MYVLENGDPQAPPVLLLHGGGVAGWMWRPTLDRLGGAARVIVPDLPGHGNSAGETYRSHAETARALAEVLEERAPRGALVAGFSLGAQLTTLLAATRPDLVTGAVVVSAQARPLRFPGTTLGLLSAAAPLARQRWFARLQAKELFVPAELLDDYIRDSALVSRATLLASVGENIRFTLPAGWSRFENPALVMVGERERTLMRNSALDTHGALPGSRMISVPGCGHGIPLQRPDLFAEILAEQL
;
A
#
# COMPACT_ATOMS: atom_id res chain seq x y z
N MET A 1 11.15 -12.38 -0.26
CA MET A 1 10.01 -11.60 -0.80
C MET A 1 10.02 -11.68 -2.32
N TYR A 2 8.93 -12.09 -2.94
CA TYR A 2 8.79 -12.11 -4.41
C TYR A 2 8.69 -10.67 -4.94
N VAL A 3 9.36 -10.38 -6.05
CA VAL A 3 9.37 -9.05 -6.67
C VAL A 3 9.19 -9.20 -8.19
N LEU A 4 8.15 -8.59 -8.73
CA LEU A 4 7.95 -8.45 -10.17
C LEU A 4 8.57 -7.13 -10.63
N GLU A 5 9.27 -7.15 -11.76
CA GLU A 5 9.69 -5.93 -12.45
C GLU A 5 9.07 -5.87 -13.84
N ASN A 6 8.72 -4.65 -14.26
CA ASN A 6 8.15 -4.36 -15.58
C ASN A 6 8.61 -2.97 -16.06
N GLY A 7 8.71 -2.79 -17.37
CA GLY A 7 9.10 -1.53 -18.00
C GLY A 7 10.56 -1.50 -18.48
N ASP A 8 10.94 -0.37 -19.09
CA ASP A 8 12.31 -0.16 -19.58
C ASP A 8 13.28 -0.05 -18.39
N PRO A 9 14.38 -0.83 -18.34
CA PRO A 9 15.41 -0.73 -17.30
C PRO A 9 16.04 0.67 -17.17
N GLN A 10 15.98 1.50 -18.21
CA GLN A 10 16.50 2.87 -18.20
C GLN A 10 15.48 3.91 -17.75
N ALA A 11 14.20 3.55 -17.68
CA ALA A 11 13.15 4.44 -17.21
C ALA A 11 13.27 4.69 -15.68
N PRO A 12 12.75 5.83 -15.17
CA PRO A 12 12.73 6.12 -13.74
C PRO A 12 12.12 4.99 -12.91
N PRO A 13 12.76 4.55 -11.81
CA PRO A 13 12.24 3.46 -11.00
C PRO A 13 11.08 3.90 -10.11
N VAL A 14 10.05 3.08 -10.06
CA VAL A 14 8.88 3.23 -9.19
C VAL A 14 8.66 1.96 -8.39
N LEU A 15 8.63 2.06 -7.07
CA LEU A 15 8.24 0.97 -6.18
C LEU A 15 6.75 1.10 -5.84
N LEU A 16 5.95 0.07 -6.18
CA LEU A 16 4.51 0.02 -5.90
C LEU A 16 4.20 -0.96 -4.77
N LEU A 17 3.69 -0.46 -3.64
CA LEU A 17 3.38 -1.24 -2.44
C LEU A 17 1.88 -1.44 -2.29
N HIS A 18 1.44 -2.70 -2.37
CA HIS A 18 0.02 -3.06 -2.28
C HIS A 18 -0.55 -2.96 -0.86
N GLY A 19 -1.88 -2.97 -0.74
CA GLY A 19 -2.60 -2.98 0.53
C GLY A 19 -2.64 -4.35 1.22
N GLY A 20 -3.15 -4.39 2.45
CA GLY A 20 -3.43 -5.64 3.14
C GLY A 20 -4.54 -6.45 2.46
N GLY A 21 -4.36 -7.78 2.36
CA GLY A 21 -5.35 -8.70 1.77
C GLY A 21 -5.40 -8.71 0.25
N VAL A 22 -4.55 -7.96 -0.42
CA VAL A 22 -4.30 -8.00 -1.88
C VAL A 22 -2.82 -8.29 -2.14
N ALA A 23 -2.39 -8.33 -3.39
CA ALA A 23 -0.99 -8.54 -3.77
C ALA A 23 -0.63 -7.66 -4.99
N GLY A 24 0.56 -7.81 -5.52
CA GLY A 24 1.07 -6.99 -6.64
C GLY A 24 0.17 -6.96 -7.88
N TRP A 25 -0.67 -7.97 -8.08
CA TRP A 25 -1.64 -8.00 -9.19
C TRP A 25 -2.61 -6.81 -9.19
N MET A 26 -2.86 -6.17 -8.04
CA MET A 26 -3.74 -5.00 -7.97
C MET A 26 -3.25 -3.83 -8.83
N TRP A 27 -1.97 -3.81 -9.15
CA TRP A 27 -1.35 -2.76 -9.94
C TRP A 27 -1.48 -2.97 -11.45
N ARG A 28 -1.92 -4.16 -11.93
CA ARG A 28 -2.06 -4.44 -13.38
C ARG A 28 -2.80 -3.33 -14.13
N PRO A 29 -3.99 -2.87 -13.68
CA PRO A 29 -4.69 -1.81 -14.41
C PRO A 29 -3.92 -0.47 -14.48
N THR A 30 -3.10 -0.18 -13.49
CA THR A 30 -2.21 0.99 -13.48
C THR A 30 -1.01 0.78 -14.41
N LEU A 31 -0.39 -0.41 -14.38
CA LEU A 31 0.76 -0.75 -15.23
C LEU A 31 0.42 -0.69 -16.71
N ASP A 32 -0.75 -1.20 -17.10
CA ASP A 32 -1.24 -1.14 -18.48
C ASP A 32 -1.35 0.30 -19.01
N ARG A 33 -1.59 1.26 -18.12
CA ARG A 33 -1.75 2.69 -18.44
C ARG A 33 -0.44 3.46 -18.40
N LEU A 34 0.51 3.05 -17.57
CA LEU A 34 1.85 3.65 -17.53
C LEU A 34 2.65 3.41 -18.81
N GLY A 35 2.33 2.35 -19.57
CA GLY A 35 2.82 2.17 -20.95
C GLY A 35 4.35 2.18 -21.10
N GLY A 36 5.12 1.83 -20.07
CA GLY A 36 6.58 1.85 -20.10
C GLY A 36 7.22 3.19 -19.71
N ALA A 37 6.44 4.18 -19.27
CA ALA A 37 6.98 5.47 -18.79
C ALA A 37 7.86 5.33 -17.54
N ALA A 38 7.75 4.22 -16.82
CA ALA A 38 8.50 3.91 -15.63
C ALA A 38 9.00 2.46 -15.62
N ARG A 39 10.12 2.23 -14.96
CA ARG A 39 10.53 0.88 -14.53
C ARG A 39 9.89 0.58 -13.18
N VAL A 40 8.89 -0.29 -13.19
CA VAL A 40 8.08 -0.55 -12.01
C VAL A 40 8.56 -1.79 -11.27
N ILE A 41 8.78 -1.65 -9.96
CA ILE A 41 9.18 -2.69 -9.01
C ILE A 41 7.96 -2.98 -8.13
N VAL A 42 7.44 -4.20 -8.18
CA VAL A 42 6.19 -4.59 -7.49
C VAL A 42 6.48 -5.79 -6.59
N PRO A 43 6.80 -5.58 -5.31
CA PRO A 43 6.93 -6.68 -4.37
C PRO A 43 5.54 -7.19 -3.94
N ASP A 44 5.40 -8.52 -3.80
CA ASP A 44 4.37 -9.10 -2.96
C ASP A 44 4.86 -9.06 -1.50
N LEU A 45 4.21 -8.29 -0.65
CA LEU A 45 4.59 -8.15 0.76
C LEU A 45 4.55 -9.50 1.48
N PRO A 46 5.37 -9.72 2.54
CA PRO A 46 5.38 -10.99 3.26
C PRO A 46 3.98 -11.46 3.64
N GLY A 47 3.70 -12.73 3.36
CA GLY A 47 2.40 -13.37 3.63
C GLY A 47 1.30 -13.05 2.62
N HIS A 48 1.61 -12.39 1.50
CA HIS A 48 0.66 -12.03 0.45
C HIS A 48 1.14 -12.54 -0.93
N GLY A 49 0.21 -12.87 -1.81
CA GLY A 49 0.50 -13.27 -3.18
C GLY A 49 1.54 -14.39 -3.28
N ASN A 50 2.56 -14.18 -4.12
CA ASN A 50 3.66 -15.14 -4.29
C ASN A 50 4.62 -15.19 -3.09
N SER A 51 4.52 -14.25 -2.15
CA SER A 51 5.21 -14.25 -0.85
C SER A 51 4.38 -14.87 0.28
N ALA A 52 3.30 -15.61 -0.01
CA ALA A 52 2.40 -16.20 0.99
C ALA A 52 3.11 -17.18 1.94
N GLY A 53 4.23 -17.79 1.52
CA GLY A 53 5.08 -18.64 2.35
C GLY A 53 5.87 -17.91 3.45
N GLU A 54 5.97 -16.59 3.36
CA GLU A 54 6.64 -15.74 4.35
C GLU A 54 5.61 -15.14 5.29
N THR A 55 5.86 -15.10 6.59
CA THR A 55 4.91 -14.50 7.54
C THR A 55 5.18 -13.00 7.66
N TYR A 56 4.14 -12.18 7.49
CA TYR A 56 4.21 -10.77 7.88
C TYR A 56 4.37 -10.66 9.39
N ARG A 57 5.43 -9.98 9.87
CA ARG A 57 5.72 -9.88 11.31
C ARG A 57 5.51 -8.47 11.84
N SER A 58 6.07 -7.48 11.16
CA SER A 58 5.94 -6.07 11.53
C SER A 58 6.18 -5.14 10.33
N HIS A 59 5.71 -3.90 10.46
CA HIS A 59 6.03 -2.84 9.49
C HIS A 59 7.54 -2.59 9.43
N ALA A 60 8.22 -2.61 10.57
CA ALA A 60 9.65 -2.34 10.65
C ALA A 60 10.50 -3.39 9.91
N GLU A 61 10.18 -4.70 10.07
CA GLU A 61 10.86 -5.77 9.34
C GLU A 61 10.56 -5.69 7.83
N THR A 62 9.30 -5.44 7.48
CA THR A 62 8.90 -5.32 6.07
C THR A 62 9.55 -4.12 5.40
N ALA A 63 9.60 -2.96 6.07
CA ALA A 63 10.28 -1.77 5.53
C ALA A 63 11.78 -2.00 5.33
N ARG A 64 12.44 -2.74 6.23
CA ARG A 64 13.85 -3.12 6.06
C ARG A 64 14.04 -4.00 4.84
N ALA A 65 13.23 -5.04 4.66
CA ALA A 65 13.29 -5.90 3.48
C ALA A 65 13.00 -5.14 2.18
N LEU A 66 12.10 -4.15 2.20
CA LEU A 66 11.83 -3.27 1.06
C LEU A 66 13.01 -2.33 0.76
N ALA A 67 13.72 -1.86 1.81
CA ALA A 67 14.95 -1.07 1.61
C ALA A 67 16.04 -1.91 0.94
N GLU A 68 16.21 -3.18 1.33
CA GLU A 68 17.15 -4.12 0.66
C GLU A 68 16.77 -4.33 -0.81
N VAL A 69 15.48 -4.43 -1.14
CA VAL A 69 15.01 -4.48 -2.54
C VAL A 69 15.39 -3.21 -3.30
N LEU A 70 15.23 -2.03 -2.69
CA LEU A 70 15.61 -0.76 -3.31
C LEU A 70 17.12 -0.65 -3.49
N GLU A 71 17.92 -1.06 -2.50
CA GLU A 71 19.40 -1.07 -2.59
C GLU A 71 19.88 -1.95 -3.76
N GLU A 72 19.26 -3.11 -3.96
CA GLU A 72 19.59 -4.02 -5.04
C GLU A 72 19.13 -3.50 -6.41
N ARG A 73 17.90 -3.00 -6.50
CA ARG A 73 17.21 -2.76 -7.77
C ARG A 73 17.18 -1.30 -8.19
N ALA A 74 17.21 -0.38 -7.24
CA ALA A 74 17.18 1.06 -7.47
C ALA A 74 18.14 1.80 -6.51
N PRO A 75 19.45 1.53 -6.56
CA PRO A 75 20.42 2.07 -5.58
C PRO A 75 20.54 3.60 -5.58
N ARG A 76 20.03 4.27 -6.61
CA ARG A 76 19.92 5.74 -6.67
C ARG A 76 18.59 6.27 -6.17
N GLY A 77 17.77 5.40 -5.59
CA GLY A 77 16.41 5.70 -5.11
C GLY A 77 15.34 5.49 -6.16
N ALA A 78 14.09 5.44 -5.70
CA ALA A 78 12.88 5.30 -6.51
C ALA A 78 11.76 6.18 -5.99
N LEU A 79 10.80 6.54 -6.84
CA LEU A 79 9.49 6.99 -6.40
C LEU A 79 8.79 5.82 -5.70
N VAL A 80 8.37 6.00 -4.45
CA VAL A 80 7.66 4.96 -3.69
C VAL A 80 6.19 5.33 -3.57
N ALA A 81 5.32 4.53 -4.17
CA ALA A 81 3.88 4.71 -4.10
C ALA A 81 3.22 3.52 -3.40
N GLY A 82 2.48 3.78 -2.33
CA GLY A 82 1.83 2.74 -1.55
C GLY A 82 0.35 2.99 -1.33
N PHE A 83 -0.40 1.89 -1.24
CA PHE A 83 -1.83 1.88 -0.97
C PHE A 83 -2.11 1.25 0.40
N SER A 84 -2.90 1.91 1.25
CA SER A 84 -3.37 1.40 2.54
C SER A 84 -2.19 0.93 3.43
N LEU A 85 -2.03 -0.38 3.69
CA LEU A 85 -0.86 -0.96 4.37
C LEU A 85 0.46 -0.55 3.69
N GLY A 86 0.51 -0.63 2.36
CA GLY A 86 1.66 -0.20 1.56
C GLY A 86 1.96 1.30 1.71
N ALA A 87 0.93 2.12 1.92
CA ALA A 87 1.12 3.56 2.15
C ALA A 87 1.75 3.87 3.52
N GLN A 88 1.45 3.06 4.55
CA GLN A 88 2.14 3.15 5.83
C GLN A 88 3.62 2.77 5.69
N LEU A 89 3.92 1.71 4.91
CA LEU A 89 5.29 1.33 4.59
C LEU A 89 6.02 2.40 3.77
N THR A 90 5.32 3.10 2.87
CA THR A 90 5.86 4.26 2.13
C THR A 90 6.31 5.36 3.10
N THR A 91 5.46 5.76 4.06
CA THR A 91 5.84 6.77 5.05
C THR A 91 6.99 6.31 5.94
N LEU A 92 7.05 5.02 6.26
CA LEU A 92 8.13 4.45 7.07
C LEU A 92 9.45 4.40 6.30
N LEU A 93 9.45 4.02 5.01
CA LEU A 93 10.62 4.07 4.14
C LEU A 93 11.13 5.50 3.97
N ALA A 94 10.24 6.45 3.65
CA ALA A 94 10.60 7.86 3.52
C ALA A 94 11.19 8.43 4.82
N ALA A 95 10.74 7.96 5.98
CA ALA A 95 11.23 8.40 7.27
C ALA A 95 12.57 7.77 7.70
N THR A 96 12.85 6.53 7.28
CA THR A 96 14.01 5.73 7.75
C THR A 96 15.11 5.61 6.71
N ARG A 97 14.77 5.67 5.43
CA ARG A 97 15.68 5.57 4.28
C ARG A 97 15.35 6.63 3.21
N PRO A 98 15.39 7.93 3.58
CA PRO A 98 15.13 9.02 2.64
C PRO A 98 16.10 9.04 1.45
N ASP A 99 17.29 8.44 1.62
CA ASP A 99 18.29 8.24 0.58
C ASP A 99 17.82 7.33 -0.58
N LEU A 100 16.88 6.42 -0.30
CA LEU A 100 16.31 5.48 -1.29
C LEU A 100 14.94 5.90 -1.83
N VAL A 101 14.35 6.98 -1.32
CA VAL A 101 13.01 7.45 -1.69
C VAL A 101 13.10 8.82 -2.36
N THR A 102 13.06 8.86 -3.70
CA THR A 102 13.13 10.11 -4.48
C THR A 102 11.82 10.90 -4.46
N GLY A 103 10.73 10.28 -4.10
CA GLY A 103 9.41 10.86 -3.91
C GLY A 103 8.46 9.85 -3.25
N ALA A 104 7.42 10.32 -2.58
CA ALA A 104 6.48 9.47 -1.86
C ALA A 104 5.03 9.75 -2.27
N VAL A 105 4.28 8.71 -2.68
CA VAL A 105 2.84 8.79 -2.93
C VAL A 105 2.11 7.91 -1.91
N VAL A 106 1.42 8.54 -0.98
CA VAL A 106 0.77 7.90 0.18
C VAL A 106 -0.74 7.86 -0.06
N VAL A 107 -1.27 6.68 -0.42
CA VAL A 107 -2.69 6.53 -0.82
C VAL A 107 -3.48 5.83 0.27
N SER A 108 -4.44 6.53 0.87
CA SER A 108 -5.40 5.95 1.82
C SER A 108 -4.72 5.26 3.02
N ALA A 109 -3.69 5.90 3.62
CA ALA A 109 -3.01 5.41 4.81
C ALA A 109 -3.81 5.74 6.08
N GLN A 110 -3.99 4.77 6.96
CA GLN A 110 -4.42 5.06 8.33
C GLN A 110 -3.20 5.57 9.11
N ALA A 111 -3.31 6.76 9.73
CA ALA A 111 -2.27 7.37 10.57
C ALA A 111 -2.75 7.63 12.00
N ARG A 112 -4.03 7.36 12.27
CA ARG A 112 -4.63 7.45 13.60
C ARG A 112 -4.87 6.05 14.17
N PRO A 113 -4.26 5.68 15.30
CA PRO A 113 -4.49 4.37 15.89
C PRO A 113 -5.95 4.22 16.36
N LEU A 114 -6.47 3.00 16.28
CA LEU A 114 -7.79 2.69 16.83
C LEU A 114 -7.74 2.73 18.38
N ARG A 115 -8.84 3.19 18.97
CA ARG A 115 -8.96 3.30 20.42
C ARG A 115 -8.88 1.95 21.16
N PHE A 116 -9.42 0.88 20.56
CA PHE A 116 -9.50 -0.46 21.14
C PHE A 116 -8.96 -1.53 20.17
N PRO A 117 -7.66 -1.52 19.85
CA PRO A 117 -7.09 -2.43 18.87
C PRO A 117 -7.19 -3.92 19.28
N GLY A 118 -7.12 -4.21 20.58
CA GLY A 118 -7.23 -5.57 21.09
C GLY A 118 -8.59 -6.21 20.82
N THR A 119 -9.68 -5.47 21.02
CA THR A 119 -11.04 -5.95 20.72
C THR A 119 -11.20 -6.22 19.22
N THR A 120 -10.72 -5.32 18.37
CA THR A 120 -10.77 -5.48 16.92
C THR A 120 -10.00 -6.72 16.48
N LEU A 121 -8.81 -6.95 17.02
CA LEU A 121 -8.00 -8.14 16.70
C LEU A 121 -8.62 -9.44 17.24
N GLY A 122 -9.28 -9.40 18.40
CA GLY A 122 -10.03 -10.54 18.93
C GLY A 122 -11.17 -10.95 18.00
N LEU A 123 -11.98 -9.99 17.54
CA LEU A 123 -13.06 -10.23 16.58
C LEU A 123 -12.51 -10.73 15.23
N LEU A 124 -11.46 -10.10 14.72
CA LEU A 124 -10.81 -10.51 13.48
C LEU A 124 -10.26 -11.94 13.59
N SER A 125 -9.65 -12.29 14.73
CA SER A 125 -9.13 -13.62 14.98
C SER A 125 -10.24 -14.69 14.96
N ALA A 126 -11.40 -14.39 15.52
CA ALA A 126 -12.56 -15.26 15.49
C ALA A 126 -13.15 -15.41 14.08
N ALA A 127 -13.14 -14.31 13.30
CA ALA A 127 -13.65 -14.28 11.93
C ALA A 127 -12.65 -14.77 10.87
N ALA A 128 -11.36 -14.97 11.22
CA ALA A 128 -10.31 -15.37 10.28
C ALA A 128 -10.64 -16.60 9.42
N PRO A 129 -11.31 -17.66 9.92
CA PRO A 129 -11.72 -18.80 9.09
C PRO A 129 -12.66 -18.42 7.94
N LEU A 130 -13.45 -17.34 8.09
CA LEU A 130 -14.37 -16.86 7.06
C LEU A 130 -13.63 -16.27 5.85
N ALA A 131 -12.42 -15.74 6.05
CA ALA A 131 -11.60 -15.17 4.96
C ALA A 131 -11.29 -16.19 3.85
N ARG A 132 -11.32 -17.49 4.18
CA ARG A 132 -11.13 -18.59 3.21
C ARG A 132 -12.40 -18.97 2.46
N GLN A 133 -13.55 -18.39 2.81
CA GLN A 133 -14.82 -18.68 2.15
C GLN A 133 -14.99 -17.78 0.93
N ARG A 134 -15.22 -18.36 -0.26
CA ARG A 134 -15.37 -17.63 -1.53
C ARG A 134 -16.44 -16.52 -1.49
N TRP A 135 -17.57 -16.79 -0.81
CA TRP A 135 -18.63 -15.79 -0.69
C TRP A 135 -18.20 -14.58 0.14
N PHE A 136 -17.43 -14.82 1.21
CA PHE A 136 -16.90 -13.75 2.06
C PHE A 136 -15.82 -12.96 1.34
N ALA A 137 -14.91 -13.64 0.62
CA ALA A 137 -13.91 -12.98 -0.23
C ALA A 137 -14.56 -12.07 -1.28
N ARG A 138 -15.66 -12.52 -1.93
CA ARG A 138 -16.42 -11.68 -2.87
C ARG A 138 -17.02 -10.43 -2.21
N LEU A 139 -17.52 -10.55 -0.98
CA LEU A 139 -18.03 -9.41 -0.23
C LEU A 139 -16.92 -8.40 0.08
N GLN A 140 -15.77 -8.89 0.55
CA GLN A 140 -14.60 -8.03 0.82
C GLN A 140 -14.02 -7.40 -0.44
N ALA A 141 -13.99 -8.13 -1.57
CA ALA A 141 -13.55 -7.61 -2.86
C ALA A 141 -14.37 -6.37 -3.29
N LYS A 142 -15.66 -6.37 -2.99
CA LYS A 142 -16.55 -5.22 -3.23
C LYS A 142 -16.15 -3.98 -2.41
N GLU A 143 -15.83 -4.19 -1.13
CA GLU A 143 -15.39 -3.11 -0.23
C GLU A 143 -14.03 -2.52 -0.64
N LEU A 144 -13.19 -3.34 -1.26
CA LEU A 144 -11.88 -2.92 -1.79
C LEU A 144 -11.95 -2.43 -3.24
N PHE A 145 -13.16 -2.43 -3.85
CA PHE A 145 -13.38 -2.04 -5.24
C PHE A 145 -12.57 -2.87 -6.24
N VAL A 146 -12.35 -4.14 -5.93
CA VAL A 146 -11.67 -5.07 -6.84
C VAL A 146 -12.52 -5.28 -8.10
N PRO A 147 -12.01 -4.95 -9.28
CA PRO A 147 -12.75 -5.11 -10.52
C PRO A 147 -12.93 -6.60 -10.87
N ALA A 148 -13.93 -6.91 -11.70
CA ALA A 148 -14.34 -8.28 -12.00
C ALA A 148 -13.21 -9.14 -12.57
N GLU A 149 -12.35 -8.56 -13.40
CA GLU A 149 -11.20 -9.21 -14.02
C GLU A 149 -10.09 -9.61 -13.03
N LEU A 150 -10.06 -9.01 -11.84
CA LEU A 150 -9.10 -9.30 -10.77
C LEU A 150 -9.72 -10.11 -9.61
N LEU A 151 -11.00 -10.46 -9.72
CA LEU A 151 -11.73 -11.11 -8.62
C LEU A 151 -11.17 -12.51 -8.29
N ASP A 152 -10.78 -13.28 -9.30
CA ASP A 152 -10.23 -14.62 -9.10
C ASP A 152 -8.84 -14.57 -8.45
N ASP A 153 -8.01 -13.59 -8.81
CA ASP A 153 -6.74 -13.33 -8.13
C ASP A 153 -6.97 -12.97 -6.65
N TYR A 154 -7.92 -12.08 -6.38
CA TYR A 154 -8.28 -11.72 -5.01
C TYR A 154 -8.75 -12.93 -4.19
N ILE A 155 -9.65 -13.75 -4.73
CA ILE A 155 -10.18 -14.94 -4.03
C ILE A 155 -9.07 -15.95 -3.75
N ARG A 156 -8.18 -16.18 -4.73
CA ARG A 156 -7.03 -17.08 -4.57
C ARG A 156 -6.10 -16.59 -3.45
N ASP A 157 -5.67 -15.33 -3.51
CA ASP A 157 -4.64 -14.82 -2.64
C ASP A 157 -5.16 -14.52 -1.22
N SER A 158 -6.40 -14.06 -1.09
CA SER A 158 -7.03 -13.90 0.23
C SER A 158 -7.14 -15.22 1.01
N ALA A 159 -7.30 -16.35 0.30
CA ALA A 159 -7.32 -17.67 0.91
C ALA A 159 -5.94 -18.17 1.40
N LEU A 160 -4.85 -17.63 0.83
CA LEU A 160 -3.47 -17.97 1.18
C LEU A 160 -2.97 -17.18 2.41
N VAL A 161 -3.58 -16.04 2.74
CA VAL A 161 -3.17 -15.24 3.90
C VAL A 161 -3.34 -16.05 5.19
N SER A 162 -2.23 -16.32 5.88
CA SER A 162 -2.25 -17.04 7.15
C SER A 162 -2.91 -16.20 8.25
N ARG A 163 -3.46 -16.88 9.28
CA ARG A 163 -4.00 -16.17 10.46
C ARG A 163 -2.93 -15.31 11.14
N ALA A 164 -1.68 -15.78 11.18
CA ALA A 164 -0.56 -15.03 11.76
C ALA A 164 -0.30 -13.76 10.98
N THR A 165 -0.19 -13.84 9.65
CA THR A 165 -0.05 -12.68 8.76
C THR A 165 -1.21 -11.71 8.90
N LEU A 166 -2.46 -12.20 8.89
CA LEU A 166 -3.65 -11.37 9.03
C LEU A 166 -3.63 -10.56 10.33
N LEU A 167 -3.35 -11.23 11.46
CA LEU A 167 -3.34 -10.56 12.78
C LEU A 167 -2.17 -9.59 12.92
N ALA A 168 -0.99 -9.93 12.39
CA ALA A 168 0.17 -9.06 12.45
C ALA A 168 -0.03 -7.83 11.55
N SER A 169 -0.39 -8.01 10.28
CA SER A 169 -0.55 -6.90 9.33
C SER A 169 -1.68 -5.95 9.72
N VAL A 170 -2.84 -6.48 10.13
CA VAL A 170 -3.93 -5.63 10.65
C VAL A 170 -3.57 -5.01 11.99
N GLY A 171 -2.86 -5.75 12.85
CA GLY A 171 -2.41 -5.24 14.16
C GLY A 171 -1.47 -4.05 14.04
N GLU A 172 -0.51 -4.11 13.12
CA GLU A 172 0.37 -3.01 12.78
C GLU A 172 -0.41 -1.83 12.17
N ASN A 173 -1.29 -2.13 11.20
CA ASN A 173 -2.10 -1.12 10.51
C ASN A 173 -2.95 -0.30 11.50
N ILE A 174 -3.72 -0.95 12.38
CA ILE A 174 -4.65 -0.24 13.28
C ILE A 174 -3.98 0.42 14.48
N ARG A 175 -2.68 0.17 14.73
CA ARG A 175 -1.86 0.84 15.74
C ARG A 175 -0.91 1.85 15.15
N PHE A 176 -0.85 1.96 13.83
CA PHE A 176 0.11 2.79 13.15
C PHE A 176 -0.01 4.26 13.56
N THR A 177 1.14 4.86 13.82
CA THR A 177 1.35 6.30 13.99
C THR A 177 2.46 6.75 13.05
N LEU A 178 2.39 7.98 12.59
CA LEU A 178 3.40 8.53 11.69
C LEU A 178 4.78 8.48 12.35
N PRO A 179 5.80 7.94 11.66
CA PRO A 179 7.16 7.94 12.18
C PRO A 179 7.70 9.38 12.27
N ALA A 180 8.49 9.67 13.31
CA ALA A 180 9.05 11.01 13.54
C ALA A 180 9.90 11.52 12.37
N GLY A 181 10.53 10.62 11.60
CA GLY A 181 11.29 10.96 10.39
C GLY A 181 10.44 11.48 9.25
N TRP A 182 9.13 11.18 9.21
CA TRP A 182 8.24 11.65 8.15
C TRP A 182 8.23 13.18 8.04
N SER A 183 8.18 13.89 9.15
CA SER A 183 8.18 15.37 9.18
C SER A 183 9.49 16.00 8.68
N ARG A 184 10.53 15.21 8.47
CA ARG A 184 11.85 15.64 8.00
C ARG A 184 12.16 15.11 6.58
N PHE A 185 11.20 14.49 5.93
CA PHE A 185 11.37 14.03 4.54
C PHE A 185 11.39 15.25 3.61
N GLU A 186 12.46 15.41 2.84
CA GLU A 186 12.71 16.61 2.03
C GLU A 186 12.31 16.45 0.56
N ASN A 187 12.16 15.20 0.09
CA ASN A 187 11.77 14.94 -1.29
C ASN A 187 10.25 15.13 -1.50
N PRO A 188 9.79 15.29 -2.75
CA PRO A 188 8.37 15.47 -3.05
C PRO A 188 7.48 14.41 -2.42
N ALA A 189 6.36 14.82 -1.83
CA ALA A 189 5.40 13.91 -1.25
C ALA A 189 3.96 14.30 -1.62
N LEU A 190 3.15 13.29 -1.97
CA LEU A 190 1.74 13.42 -2.28
C LEU A 190 0.92 12.51 -1.36
N VAL A 191 -0.06 13.08 -0.67
CA VAL A 191 -1.02 12.35 0.15
C VAL A 191 -2.36 12.30 -0.60
N MET A 192 -2.92 11.10 -0.78
CA MET A 192 -4.19 10.90 -1.47
C MET A 192 -5.21 10.21 -0.58
N VAL A 193 -6.46 10.64 -0.65
CA VAL A 193 -7.59 10.03 0.06
C VAL A 193 -8.86 10.12 -0.79
N GLY A 194 -9.72 9.11 -0.74
CA GLY A 194 -11.02 9.18 -1.40
C GLY A 194 -12.01 10.06 -0.63
N GLU A 195 -12.78 10.87 -1.37
CA GLU A 195 -13.80 11.73 -0.78
C GLU A 195 -14.83 10.94 0.05
N ARG A 196 -15.18 9.72 -0.38
CA ARG A 196 -16.16 8.84 0.26
C ARG A 196 -15.56 7.90 1.30
N GLU A 197 -14.27 8.05 1.63
CA GLU A 197 -13.67 7.27 2.70
C GLU A 197 -14.25 7.63 4.08
N ARG A 198 -14.11 6.69 5.01
CA ARG A 198 -14.50 6.92 6.42
C ARG A 198 -13.74 8.12 6.99
N THR A 199 -14.37 8.82 7.92
CA THR A 199 -13.79 10.01 8.59
C THR A 199 -12.41 9.73 9.18
N LEU A 200 -12.18 8.52 9.72
CA LEU A 200 -10.87 8.11 10.23
C LEU A 200 -9.78 8.22 9.14
N MET A 201 -10.06 7.76 7.93
CA MET A 201 -9.10 7.78 6.83
C MET A 201 -8.85 9.20 6.32
N ARG A 202 -9.91 10.00 6.15
CA ARG A 202 -9.78 11.41 5.75
C ARG A 202 -8.99 12.22 6.79
N ASN A 203 -9.27 12.01 8.07
CA ASN A 203 -8.50 12.64 9.14
C ASN A 203 -7.05 12.15 9.19
N SER A 204 -6.80 10.88 8.91
CA SER A 204 -5.43 10.34 8.81
C SER A 204 -4.66 10.98 7.67
N ALA A 205 -5.30 11.22 6.52
CA ALA A 205 -4.68 11.92 5.40
C ALA A 205 -4.34 13.38 5.75
N LEU A 206 -5.24 14.07 6.46
CA LEU A 206 -4.97 15.43 6.98
C LEU A 206 -3.79 15.45 7.94
N ASP A 207 -3.70 14.48 8.86
CA ASP A 207 -2.57 14.38 9.80
C ASP A 207 -1.27 14.08 9.06
N THR A 208 -1.31 13.18 8.06
CA THR A 208 -0.13 12.81 7.27
C THR A 208 0.41 14.01 6.48
N HIS A 209 -0.49 14.77 5.84
CA HIS A 209 -0.15 16.01 5.15
C HIS A 209 0.31 17.11 6.13
N GLY A 210 -0.41 17.30 7.23
CA GLY A 210 -0.07 18.31 8.24
C GLY A 210 1.27 18.07 8.92
N ALA A 211 1.69 16.80 9.06
CA ALA A 211 2.99 16.44 9.60
C ALA A 211 4.16 16.72 8.63
N LEU A 212 3.89 16.90 7.34
CA LEU A 212 4.86 17.26 6.31
C LEU A 212 4.34 18.44 5.47
N PRO A 213 4.53 19.70 5.92
CA PRO A 213 3.95 20.88 5.27
C PRO A 213 4.35 21.10 3.81
N GLY A 214 5.50 20.55 3.37
CA GLY A 214 5.93 20.57 1.97
C GLY A 214 5.21 19.57 1.07
N SER A 215 4.41 18.67 1.62
CA SER A 215 3.66 17.70 0.82
C SER A 215 2.48 18.34 0.10
N ARG A 216 1.97 17.66 -0.94
CA ARG A 216 0.69 17.98 -1.58
C ARG A 216 -0.39 17.02 -1.06
N MET A 217 -1.65 17.43 -1.07
CA MET A 217 -2.77 16.56 -0.74
C MET A 217 -3.86 16.62 -1.79
N ILE A 218 -4.42 15.45 -2.16
CA ILE A 218 -5.53 15.31 -3.09
C ILE A 218 -6.65 14.50 -2.42
N SER A 219 -7.85 15.08 -2.35
CA SER A 219 -9.08 14.32 -2.11
C SER A 219 -9.70 13.94 -3.45
N VAL A 220 -9.75 12.64 -3.75
CA VAL A 220 -10.23 12.14 -5.06
C VAL A 220 -11.75 12.08 -5.06
N PRO A 221 -12.44 12.90 -5.90
CA PRO A 221 -13.90 12.96 -5.91
C PRO A 221 -14.54 11.63 -6.26
N GLY A 222 -15.60 11.28 -5.54
CA GLY A 222 -16.40 10.09 -5.79
C GLY A 222 -15.73 8.75 -5.44
N CYS A 223 -14.43 8.75 -5.05
CA CYS A 223 -13.70 7.53 -4.67
C CYS A 223 -13.88 7.16 -3.20
N GLY A 224 -13.95 5.84 -2.96
CA GLY A 224 -13.78 5.24 -1.64
C GLY A 224 -12.32 4.84 -1.39
N HIS A 225 -12.11 3.79 -0.58
CA HIS A 225 -10.78 3.38 -0.15
C HIS A 225 -9.87 2.90 -1.30
N GLY A 226 -10.42 2.24 -2.32
CA GLY A 226 -9.65 1.60 -3.39
C GLY A 226 -9.29 2.51 -4.58
N ILE A 227 -8.74 3.70 -4.37
CA ILE A 227 -8.42 4.67 -5.44
C ILE A 227 -7.68 4.05 -6.63
N PRO A 228 -6.58 3.28 -6.46
CA PRO A 228 -5.85 2.71 -7.59
C PRO A 228 -6.65 1.70 -8.41
N LEU A 229 -7.63 1.04 -7.79
CA LEU A 229 -8.52 0.07 -8.44
C LEU A 229 -9.76 0.73 -9.06
N GLN A 230 -10.25 1.82 -8.45
CA GLN A 230 -11.41 2.58 -8.95
C GLN A 230 -11.05 3.52 -10.09
N ARG A 231 -9.88 4.12 -10.03
CA ARG A 231 -9.39 5.14 -10.97
C ARG A 231 -7.93 4.87 -11.37
N PRO A 232 -7.64 3.70 -11.97
CA PRO A 232 -6.28 3.35 -12.38
C PRO A 232 -5.72 4.30 -13.45
N ASP A 233 -6.58 4.92 -14.28
CA ASP A 233 -6.28 5.99 -15.21
C ASP A 233 -5.67 7.21 -14.50
N LEU A 234 -6.44 7.80 -13.56
CA LEU A 234 -6.00 8.94 -12.76
C LEU A 234 -4.73 8.61 -11.97
N PHE A 235 -4.66 7.40 -11.40
CA PHE A 235 -3.50 7.02 -10.60
C PHE A 235 -2.23 6.88 -11.44
N ALA A 236 -2.33 6.34 -12.67
CA ALA A 236 -1.22 6.28 -13.61
C ALA A 236 -0.76 7.68 -14.07
N GLU A 237 -1.69 8.59 -14.36
CA GLU A 237 -1.39 10.00 -14.68
C GLU A 237 -0.63 10.67 -13.53
N ILE A 238 -1.12 10.51 -12.29
CA ILE A 238 -0.46 11.07 -11.10
C ILE A 238 0.95 10.49 -10.92
N LEU A 239 1.14 9.18 -11.10
CA LEU A 239 2.48 8.60 -11.03
C LEU A 239 3.41 9.18 -12.08
N ALA A 240 2.93 9.32 -13.32
CA ALA A 240 3.72 9.91 -14.42
C ALA A 240 4.11 11.37 -14.17
N GLU A 241 3.26 12.14 -13.48
CA GLU A 241 3.57 13.52 -13.06
C GLU A 241 4.65 13.62 -11.97
N GLN A 242 4.89 12.54 -11.23
CA GLN A 242 5.90 12.50 -10.15
C GLN A 242 7.26 11.97 -10.64
N LEU A 243 7.38 11.51 -11.88
CA LEU A 243 8.63 11.02 -12.49
C LEU A 243 9.48 12.15 -13.04
#